data_01e1895b6c38951a04384130734d9e29
#
_entry.id   01e1895b6c38951a04384130734d9e29
#
_cell.length_a   1.000
_cell.length_b   1.000
_cell.length_c   1.000
_cell.angle_alpha   90.00
_cell.angle_beta   90.00
_cell.angle_gamma   90.00
#
_symmetry.space_group_name_H-M   'P 1'
#
loop_
_entity.id
_entity.type
_entity.pdbx_description
1 polymer ?
#
loop_
_entity_poly.entity_id
_entity_poly.type
_entity_poly.pdbx_seq_one_letter_code
_entity_poly.pdbx_strand_id
1 'polypeptide(L)'
;PRVKNVINGYKNKKGRKIEGFGENLKYFKTSFVPAKLTDSNKEKLTKQSVEMLCLKENTFESVLDLDNIKIFKNNDHYTGILFDEEEIQNFKEQIKDFDLPVSVYVFSLGDDNFAEEFSDIKDKVKVCSIPVAILRVYKRIFR
;
A
#
# COMPACT_ATOMS: atom_id res chain seq x y z
N PRO A 1 5.76 4.08 25.65
CA PRO A 1 4.79 3.66 26.67
C PRO A 1 3.52 4.51 26.72
N ARG A 2 3.61 5.87 26.73
CA ARG A 2 2.43 6.75 26.87
C ARG A 2 1.39 6.55 25.76
N VAL A 3 1.81 6.51 24.52
CA VAL A 3 0.90 6.36 23.37
C VAL A 3 0.19 5.01 23.39
N LYS A 4 0.92 3.92 23.72
CA LYS A 4 0.30 2.59 23.88
C LYS A 4 -0.77 2.59 24.97
N ASN A 5 -0.54 3.30 26.07
CA ASN A 5 -1.52 3.41 27.16
C ASN A 5 -2.78 4.18 26.72
N VAL A 6 -2.63 5.22 25.90
CA VAL A 6 -3.78 5.96 25.35
C VAL A 6 -4.60 5.07 24.41
N ILE A 7 -3.95 4.25 23.61
CA ILE A 7 -4.62 3.34 22.67
C ILE A 7 -5.30 2.19 23.40
N ASN A 8 -4.58 1.50 24.29
CA ASN A 8 -5.03 0.26 24.92
C ASN A 8 -5.75 0.46 26.25
N GLY A 9 -5.76 1.68 26.78
CA GLY A 9 -6.19 1.96 28.13
C GLY A 9 -5.14 1.59 29.19
N TYR A 10 -5.35 2.03 30.41
CA TYR A 10 -4.45 1.77 31.52
C TYR A 10 -5.15 1.93 32.88
N LYS A 11 -4.54 1.42 33.95
CA LYS A 11 -4.95 1.74 35.32
C LYS A 11 -4.16 2.93 35.83
N ASN A 12 -4.85 3.96 36.29
CA ASN A 12 -4.20 5.11 36.90
C ASN A 12 -3.63 4.80 38.28
N LYS A 13 -2.89 5.74 38.88
CA LYS A 13 -2.29 5.57 40.23
C LYS A 13 -3.30 5.30 41.32
N LYS A 14 -4.58 5.61 41.13
CA LYS A 14 -5.69 5.34 42.06
C LYS A 14 -6.41 4.02 41.76
N GLY A 15 -5.86 3.16 40.89
CA GLY A 15 -6.42 1.87 40.49
C GLY A 15 -7.62 1.94 39.54
N ARG A 16 -8.08 3.12 39.15
CA ARG A 16 -9.22 3.28 38.25
C ARG A 16 -8.80 2.92 36.81
N LYS A 17 -9.58 2.07 36.15
CA LYS A 17 -9.39 1.73 34.73
C LYS A 17 -9.77 2.93 33.86
N ILE A 18 -8.87 3.32 32.99
CA ILE A 18 -9.08 4.30 31.93
C ILE A 18 -9.14 3.50 30.63
N GLU A 19 -10.26 3.60 29.93
CA GLU A 19 -10.43 2.94 28.62
C GLU A 19 -9.54 3.62 27.57
N GLY A 20 -8.99 2.83 26.68
CA GLY A 20 -8.25 3.32 25.52
C GLY A 20 -9.17 3.67 24.37
N PHE A 21 -8.65 4.39 23.40
CA PHE A 21 -9.39 4.76 22.19
C PHE A 21 -9.60 3.60 21.21
N GLY A 22 -8.96 2.44 21.43
CA GLY A 22 -9.06 1.26 20.54
C GLY A 22 -8.43 1.47 19.16
N GLU A 23 -7.65 2.54 19.00
CA GLU A 23 -7.01 2.91 17.75
C GLU A 23 -5.73 2.10 17.50
N ASN A 24 -5.35 1.97 16.24
CA ASN A 24 -4.10 1.35 15.84
C ASN A 24 -3.00 2.41 15.68
N LEU A 25 -1.77 2.05 16.05
CA LEU A 25 -0.60 2.88 15.87
C LEU A 25 0.46 2.13 15.05
N LYS A 26 0.81 2.67 13.89
CA LYS A 26 1.93 2.20 13.08
C LYS A 26 3.04 3.25 13.08
N TYR A 27 4.26 2.82 13.38
CA TYR A 27 5.45 3.66 13.34
C TYR A 27 6.16 3.49 12.01
N PHE A 28 6.48 4.61 11.36
CA PHE A 28 7.30 4.64 10.16
C PHE A 28 8.64 5.26 10.46
N LYS A 29 9.68 4.74 9.82
CA LYS A 29 11.02 5.34 9.82
C LYS A 29 11.36 5.71 8.39
N THR A 30 11.90 6.90 8.19
CA THR A 30 12.50 7.28 6.92
C THR A 30 13.84 6.59 6.74
N SER A 31 14.14 6.14 5.53
CA SER A 31 15.45 5.61 5.17
C SER A 31 15.86 6.17 3.80
N PHE A 32 17.13 6.06 3.49
CA PHE A 32 17.69 6.52 2.22
C PHE A 32 17.97 5.32 1.32
N VAL A 33 17.62 5.46 0.05
CA VAL A 33 18.07 4.56 -1.02
C VAL A 33 19.15 5.30 -1.81
N PRO A 34 20.37 4.74 -1.95
CA PRO A 34 21.40 5.35 -2.76
C PRO A 34 20.93 5.57 -4.20
N ALA A 35 21.28 6.72 -4.79
CA ALA A 35 20.87 7.08 -6.16
C ALA A 35 21.65 6.32 -7.27
N LYS A 36 22.39 5.27 -6.92
CA LYS A 36 23.07 4.42 -7.89
C LYS A 36 22.07 3.51 -8.61
N LEU A 37 22.23 3.39 -9.93
CA LEU A 37 21.41 2.54 -10.80
C LEU A 37 21.82 1.06 -10.64
N THR A 38 21.43 0.44 -9.53
CA THR A 38 21.65 -0.98 -9.26
C THR A 38 20.32 -1.67 -9.01
N ASP A 39 20.19 -2.94 -9.38
CA ASP A 39 18.96 -3.70 -9.19
C ASP A 39 18.55 -3.79 -7.72
N SER A 40 19.53 -3.91 -6.81
CA SER A 40 19.29 -3.88 -5.37
C SER A 40 18.68 -2.56 -4.88
N ASN A 41 19.09 -1.41 -5.44
CA ASN A 41 18.52 -0.12 -5.08
C ASN A 41 17.12 0.08 -5.68
N LYS A 42 16.89 -0.46 -6.89
CA LYS A 42 15.57 -0.49 -7.53
C LYS A 42 14.56 -1.25 -6.67
N GLU A 43 14.91 -2.48 -6.32
CA GLU A 43 14.08 -3.35 -5.50
C GLU A 43 13.80 -2.73 -4.12
N LYS A 44 14.81 -2.15 -3.49
CA LYS A 44 14.67 -1.46 -2.21
C LYS A 44 13.74 -0.25 -2.30
N LEU A 45 13.83 0.55 -3.37
CA LEU A 45 12.93 1.69 -3.60
C LEU A 45 11.49 1.21 -3.80
N THR A 46 11.29 0.19 -4.61
CA THR A 46 9.99 -0.40 -4.90
C THR A 46 9.32 -0.90 -3.61
N LYS A 47 10.06 -1.66 -2.80
CA LYS A 47 9.58 -2.13 -1.48
C LYS A 47 9.21 -0.98 -0.54
N GLN A 48 9.97 0.10 -0.53
CA GLN A 48 9.66 1.29 0.28
C GLN A 48 8.47 2.09 -0.25
N SER A 49 8.22 2.07 -1.56
CA SER A 49 7.06 2.72 -2.16
C SER A 49 5.74 2.09 -1.73
N VAL A 50 5.72 0.78 -1.44
CA VAL A 50 4.55 0.08 -0.88
C VAL A 50 4.05 0.75 0.38
N GLU A 51 4.95 1.00 1.34
CA GLU A 51 4.60 1.65 2.61
C GLU A 51 4.03 3.06 2.41
N MET A 52 4.52 3.80 1.40
CA MET A 52 4.02 5.13 1.06
C MET A 52 2.60 5.07 0.48
N LEU A 53 2.31 4.09 -0.36
CA LEU A 53 0.99 3.86 -0.91
C LEU A 53 0.01 3.38 0.16
N CYS A 54 0.42 2.46 1.02
CA CYS A 54 -0.36 2.03 2.17
C CYS A 54 -0.68 3.19 3.12
N LEU A 55 0.27 4.10 3.34
CA LEU A 55 0.04 5.30 4.16
C LEU A 55 -0.96 6.25 3.51
N LYS A 56 -0.88 6.45 2.20
CA LYS A 56 -1.82 7.29 1.43
C LYS A 56 -3.24 6.75 1.51
N GLU A 57 -3.41 5.44 1.38
CA GLU A 57 -4.71 4.76 1.38
C GLU A 57 -5.17 4.35 2.78
N ASN A 58 -4.33 4.51 3.81
CA ASN A 58 -4.61 4.05 5.18
C ASN A 58 -4.89 2.55 5.28
N THR A 59 -4.25 1.72 4.44
CA THR A 59 -4.41 0.27 4.37
C THR A 59 -3.12 -0.42 4.83
N PHE A 60 -3.16 -1.08 5.98
CA PHE A 60 -1.94 -1.63 6.59
C PHE A 60 -2.00 -3.13 6.89
N GLU A 61 -3.17 -3.74 6.79
CA GLU A 61 -3.32 -5.17 6.96
C GLU A 61 -2.98 -5.88 5.65
N SER A 62 -1.93 -6.70 5.65
CA SER A 62 -1.54 -7.46 4.47
C SER A 62 -2.50 -8.61 4.23
N VAL A 63 -3.06 -8.69 3.03
CA VAL A 63 -3.97 -9.75 2.56
C VAL A 63 -3.22 -10.70 1.63
N LEU A 64 -2.40 -10.16 0.73
CA LEU A 64 -1.57 -10.92 -0.22
C LEU A 64 -0.21 -10.24 -0.34
N ASP A 65 0.85 -11.04 -0.32
CA ASP A 65 2.24 -10.58 -0.44
C ASP A 65 3.00 -11.51 -1.38
N LEU A 66 2.83 -11.31 -2.69
CA LEU A 66 3.59 -11.95 -3.74
C LEU A 66 4.69 -11.01 -4.26
N ASP A 67 5.63 -11.51 -5.04
CA ASP A 67 6.72 -10.70 -5.56
C ASP A 67 6.23 -9.52 -6.40
N ASN A 68 5.27 -9.76 -7.31
CA ASN A 68 4.75 -8.75 -8.25
C ASN A 68 3.36 -8.21 -7.88
N ILE A 69 2.67 -8.81 -6.89
CA ILE A 69 1.34 -8.39 -6.46
C ILE A 69 1.32 -8.26 -4.95
N LYS A 70 0.92 -7.10 -4.44
CA LYS A 70 0.67 -6.92 -3.02
C LYS A 70 -0.72 -6.34 -2.80
N ILE A 71 -1.44 -6.88 -1.82
CA ILE A 71 -2.78 -6.41 -1.47
C ILE A 71 -2.83 -6.13 0.03
N PHE A 72 -3.29 -4.95 0.36
CA PHE A 72 -3.52 -4.49 1.73
C PHE A 72 -4.97 -4.10 1.90
N LYS A 73 -5.45 -4.07 3.13
CA LYS A 73 -6.81 -3.62 3.43
C LYS A 73 -6.88 -2.78 4.70
N ASN A 74 -8.01 -2.12 4.84
CA ASN A 74 -8.56 -1.63 6.09
C ASN A 74 -10.03 -2.07 6.20
N ASN A 75 -10.84 -1.42 7.02
CA ASN A 75 -12.26 -1.75 7.20
C ASN A 75 -13.14 -1.29 6.02
N ASP A 76 -12.63 -0.39 5.17
CA ASP A 76 -13.44 0.31 4.16
C ASP A 76 -13.10 -0.10 2.73
N HIS A 77 -11.84 -0.47 2.46
CA HIS A 77 -11.38 -0.83 1.11
C HIS A 77 -10.07 -1.62 1.10
N TYR A 78 -9.73 -2.11 -0.08
CA TYR A 78 -8.45 -2.75 -0.38
C TYR A 78 -7.55 -1.82 -1.20
N THR A 79 -6.25 -2.03 -1.08
CA THR A 79 -5.23 -1.41 -1.94
C THR A 79 -4.42 -2.49 -2.62
N GLY A 80 -4.51 -2.57 -3.94
CA GLY A 80 -3.69 -3.43 -4.78
C GLY A 80 -2.50 -2.68 -5.35
N ILE A 81 -1.33 -3.29 -5.32
CA ILE A 81 -0.10 -2.75 -5.87
C ILE A 81 0.51 -3.81 -6.79
N LEU A 82 0.62 -3.50 -8.07
CA LEU A 82 1.20 -4.35 -9.10
C LEU A 82 2.52 -3.75 -9.54
N PHE A 83 3.57 -4.57 -9.56
CA PHE A 83 4.90 -4.18 -10.01
C PHE A 83 5.17 -4.56 -11.47
N ASP A 84 4.23 -5.30 -12.07
CA ASP A 84 4.27 -5.75 -13.45
C ASP A 84 2.86 -5.67 -14.05
N GLU A 85 2.75 -5.05 -15.23
CA GLU A 85 1.48 -4.94 -15.96
C GLU A 85 0.96 -6.29 -16.46
N GLU A 86 1.85 -7.28 -16.67
CA GLU A 86 1.47 -8.63 -17.07
C GLU A 86 0.66 -9.36 -15.98
N GLU A 87 0.76 -8.91 -14.75
CA GLU A 87 0.04 -9.48 -13.60
C GLU A 87 -1.40 -8.98 -13.44
N ILE A 88 -1.89 -8.10 -14.32
CA ILE A 88 -3.25 -7.53 -14.20
C ILE A 88 -4.32 -8.63 -14.18
N GLN A 89 -4.21 -9.65 -15.03
CA GLN A 89 -5.19 -10.73 -15.09
C GLN A 89 -5.17 -11.60 -13.83
N ASN A 90 -3.97 -11.96 -13.37
CA ASN A 90 -3.80 -12.68 -12.11
C ASN A 90 -4.37 -11.87 -10.93
N PHE A 91 -4.10 -10.58 -10.88
CA PHE A 91 -4.66 -9.69 -9.86
C PHE A 91 -6.19 -9.68 -9.87
N LYS A 92 -6.84 -9.61 -11.04
CA LYS A 92 -8.29 -9.66 -11.17
C LYS A 92 -8.87 -10.94 -10.59
N GLU A 93 -8.22 -12.07 -10.78
CA GLU A 93 -8.63 -13.35 -10.21
C GLU A 93 -8.53 -13.33 -8.68
N GLN A 94 -7.46 -12.75 -8.13
CA GLN A 94 -7.26 -12.65 -6.67
C GLN A 94 -8.32 -11.79 -5.97
N ILE A 95 -8.79 -10.73 -6.63
CA ILE A 95 -9.78 -9.81 -6.04
C ILE A 95 -11.24 -10.17 -6.34
N LYS A 96 -11.49 -11.25 -7.09
CA LYS A 96 -12.83 -11.63 -7.56
C LYS A 96 -13.86 -11.68 -6.43
N ASP A 97 -13.48 -12.30 -5.32
CA ASP A 97 -14.37 -12.55 -4.17
C ASP A 97 -14.28 -11.46 -3.08
N PHE A 98 -13.57 -10.36 -3.34
CA PHE A 98 -13.51 -9.26 -2.39
C PHE A 98 -14.84 -8.54 -2.29
N ASP A 99 -15.24 -8.18 -1.09
CA ASP A 99 -16.53 -7.55 -0.76
C ASP A 99 -16.45 -6.01 -0.70
N LEU A 100 -15.25 -5.45 -0.61
CA LEU A 100 -15.01 -4.02 -0.53
C LEU A 100 -14.36 -3.47 -1.82
N PRO A 101 -14.49 -2.17 -2.10
CA PRO A 101 -13.84 -1.55 -3.25
C PRO A 101 -12.31 -1.66 -3.17
N VAL A 102 -11.67 -1.65 -4.34
CA VAL A 102 -10.22 -1.82 -4.48
C VAL A 102 -9.62 -0.60 -5.17
N SER A 103 -8.67 0.08 -4.52
CA SER A 103 -7.78 1.06 -5.16
C SER A 103 -6.55 0.34 -5.71
N VAL A 104 -6.30 0.39 -7.02
CA VAL A 104 -5.16 -0.30 -7.64
C VAL A 104 -4.12 0.68 -8.16
N TYR A 105 -2.86 0.35 -7.93
CA TYR A 105 -1.67 1.05 -8.41
C TYR A 105 -0.85 0.11 -9.26
N VAL A 106 -0.62 0.46 -10.53
CA VAL A 106 0.20 -0.33 -11.46
C VAL A 106 1.49 0.41 -11.74
N PHE A 107 2.63 -0.21 -11.42
CA PHE A 107 3.95 0.30 -11.77
C PHE A 107 4.25 -0.09 -13.22
N SER A 108 4.41 0.90 -14.09
CA SER A 108 4.82 0.74 -15.47
C SER A 108 5.86 1.78 -15.85
N LEU A 109 6.67 1.46 -16.84
CA LEU A 109 7.59 2.41 -17.48
C LEU A 109 6.88 3.31 -18.49
N GLY A 110 5.69 2.92 -18.95
CA GLY A 110 4.82 3.69 -19.83
C GLY A 110 4.11 4.85 -19.12
N ASP A 111 3.32 5.58 -19.87
CA ASP A 111 2.45 6.65 -19.38
C ASP A 111 0.96 6.20 -19.34
N ASP A 112 0.73 4.88 -19.50
CA ASP A 112 -0.59 4.29 -19.53
C ASP A 112 -1.24 4.37 -18.14
N ASN A 113 -2.54 4.60 -18.15
CA ASN A 113 -3.32 4.69 -16.93
C ASN A 113 -4.02 3.38 -16.57
N PHE A 114 -3.93 2.35 -17.42
CA PHE A 114 -4.52 1.02 -17.27
C PHE A 114 -6.03 0.99 -16.98
N ALA A 115 -6.74 2.12 -17.14
CA ALA A 115 -8.16 2.17 -16.83
C ALA A 115 -8.99 1.28 -17.75
N GLU A 116 -8.56 1.12 -19.01
CA GLU A 116 -9.21 0.25 -19.98
C GLU A 116 -9.10 -1.23 -19.59
N GLU A 117 -7.95 -1.63 -19.04
CA GLU A 117 -7.72 -2.99 -18.57
C GLU A 117 -8.66 -3.41 -17.42
N PHE A 118 -9.15 -2.45 -16.64
CA PHE A 118 -10.08 -2.69 -15.53
C PHE A 118 -11.53 -2.30 -15.86
N SER A 119 -11.85 -2.04 -17.13
CA SER A 119 -13.18 -1.57 -17.55
C SER A 119 -14.31 -2.56 -17.22
N ASP A 120 -14.03 -3.85 -17.22
CA ASP A 120 -14.95 -4.94 -16.89
C ASP A 120 -15.33 -4.99 -15.39
N ILE A 121 -14.53 -4.40 -14.51
CA ILE A 121 -14.73 -4.39 -13.06
C ILE A 121 -14.63 -2.98 -12.45
N LYS A 122 -14.91 -1.94 -13.26
CA LYS A 122 -14.82 -0.52 -12.87
C LYS A 122 -15.68 -0.14 -11.66
N ASP A 123 -16.76 -0.87 -11.40
CA ASP A 123 -17.65 -0.61 -10.27
C ASP A 123 -17.00 -1.02 -8.93
N LYS A 124 -16.03 -1.93 -8.99
CA LYS A 124 -15.32 -2.47 -7.84
C LYS A 124 -13.89 -1.93 -7.72
N VAL A 125 -13.24 -1.65 -8.85
CA VAL A 125 -11.84 -1.28 -8.91
C VAL A 125 -11.68 0.16 -9.40
N LYS A 126 -10.95 0.94 -8.62
CA LYS A 126 -10.50 2.29 -8.99
C LYS A 126 -9.01 2.25 -9.30
N VAL A 127 -8.67 2.49 -10.55
CA VAL A 127 -7.26 2.65 -10.94
C VAL A 127 -6.75 4.01 -10.46
N CYS A 128 -5.69 4.02 -9.68
CA CYS A 128 -5.09 5.19 -9.07
C CYS A 128 -3.72 5.47 -9.69
N SER A 129 -3.45 6.74 -9.98
CA SER A 129 -2.13 7.15 -10.45
C SER A 129 -1.10 7.06 -9.32
N ILE A 130 0.06 6.50 -9.64
CA ILE A 130 1.19 6.50 -8.71
C ILE A 130 1.62 7.96 -8.48
N PRO A 131 1.84 8.37 -7.22
CA PRO A 131 2.29 9.73 -6.91
C PRO A 131 3.53 10.10 -7.72
N VAL A 132 3.51 11.29 -8.34
CA VAL A 132 4.58 11.78 -9.24
C VAL A 132 5.98 11.71 -8.60
N ALA A 133 6.06 11.93 -7.29
CA ALA A 133 7.32 11.83 -6.55
C ALA A 133 7.91 10.41 -6.61
N ILE A 134 7.07 9.38 -6.42
CA ILE A 134 7.47 7.96 -6.51
C ILE A 134 7.79 7.62 -7.96
N LEU A 135 6.90 7.96 -8.90
CA LEU A 135 7.04 7.63 -10.31
C LEU A 135 8.30 8.26 -10.93
N ARG A 136 8.64 9.50 -10.55
CA ARG A 136 9.86 10.17 -11.01
C ARG A 136 11.13 9.41 -10.62
N VAL A 137 11.19 8.93 -9.39
CA VAL A 137 12.35 8.16 -8.91
C VAL A 137 12.37 6.79 -9.57
N TYR A 138 11.22 6.12 -9.65
CA TYR A 138 11.06 4.84 -10.35
C TYR A 138 11.55 4.93 -11.81
N LYS A 139 11.01 5.84 -12.62
CA LYS A 139 11.42 6.04 -14.03
C LYS A 139 12.91 6.38 -14.17
N ARG A 140 13.48 7.15 -13.23
CA ARG A 140 14.91 7.49 -13.24
C ARG A 140 15.82 6.29 -12.98
N ILE A 141 15.33 5.31 -12.21
CA ILE A 141 16.10 4.12 -11.85
C ILE A 141 15.96 3.02 -12.90
N PHE A 142 14.82 2.93 -13.58
CA PHE A 142 14.54 1.87 -14.57
C PHE A 142 14.83 2.26 -16.03
N ARG A 143 15.20 3.51 -16.29
CA ARG A 143 15.62 3.98 -17.63
C ARG A 143 17.10 3.79 -17.91
#